data_c38eabee4bf7f216a25dcfb7d04b9389
#
_entry.id   c38eabee4bf7f216a25dcfb7d04b9389
#
_cell.length_a   1.000
_cell.length_b   1.000
_cell.length_c   1.000
_cell.angle_alpha   90.00
_cell.angle_beta   90.00
_cell.angle_gamma   90.00
#
_symmetry.space_group_name_H-M   'P 1'
#
loop_
_entity.id
_entity.type
_entity.pdbx_description
1 polymer ?
#
loop_
_entity_poly.entity_id
_entity_poly.type
_entity_poly.pdbx_seq_one_letter_code
_entity_poly.pdbx_strand_id
1 'polypeptide(L)'
;NKKYYLSDEEIRILNHWNDFIQRIDSEMKPPSPTWSQDFGRTYPLEHIHPISKQWRITVNDLKKSLQKDELPIPDSRLRKDVLKCFPPYIFSTKKPLPEWKKRFISNNRIFWENNAQLLDNDWLSTVRGFEQTYQKFEWQVGDEERDIWKHMIQFRPSGIRVKRTNYIPALVAIAQIPIIGWQKRRMTPKECARAQDFDVDGVISQSYVLSKVDSVAYKQLGNAVNVKLTK
;
A
#
# COMPACT_ATOMS: atom_id res chain seq x y z
N ASN A 1 -12.56 23.23 1.09
CA ASN A 1 -13.71 22.49 0.57
C ASN A 1 -13.66 21.07 1.18
N LYS A 2 -14.71 20.69 1.93
CA LYS A 2 -14.75 19.42 2.70
C LYS A 2 -14.56 18.17 1.82
N LYS A 3 -14.87 18.22 0.53
CA LYS A 3 -14.79 17.07 -0.40
C LYS A 3 -13.38 16.49 -0.59
N TYR A 4 -12.32 17.23 -0.26
CA TYR A 4 -10.94 16.76 -0.42
C TYR A 4 -10.38 16.12 0.85
N TYR A 5 -11.01 16.31 2.00
CA TYR A 5 -10.55 15.72 3.25
C TYR A 5 -10.70 14.18 3.23
N LEU A 6 -9.80 13.52 3.94
CA LEU A 6 -9.84 12.08 4.11
C LEU A 6 -11.05 11.69 4.95
N SER A 7 -11.60 10.52 4.68
CA SER A 7 -12.62 9.91 5.52
C SER A 7 -12.01 9.43 6.85
N ASP A 8 -12.85 9.23 7.86
CA ASP A 8 -12.41 8.70 9.15
C ASP A 8 -11.75 7.32 9.01
N GLU A 9 -12.24 6.49 8.11
CA GLU A 9 -11.64 5.18 7.81
C GLU A 9 -10.24 5.31 7.19
N GLU A 10 -10.03 6.22 6.25
CA GLU A 10 -8.71 6.47 5.68
C GLU A 10 -7.74 7.02 6.74
N ILE A 11 -8.21 7.89 7.62
CA ILE A 11 -7.42 8.40 8.75
C ILE A 11 -7.08 7.25 9.71
N ARG A 12 -8.03 6.37 10.02
CA ARG A 12 -7.82 5.19 10.88
C ARG A 12 -6.73 4.27 10.30
N ILE A 13 -6.79 3.97 9.02
CA ILE A 13 -5.80 3.14 8.32
C ILE A 13 -4.41 3.81 8.38
N LEU A 14 -4.33 5.10 8.07
CA LEU A 14 -3.06 5.83 8.08
C LEU A 14 -2.49 5.98 9.50
N ASN A 15 -3.32 6.19 10.51
CA ASN A 15 -2.87 6.21 11.91
C ASN A 15 -2.27 4.87 12.33
N HIS A 16 -2.86 3.76 11.89
CA HIS A 16 -2.34 2.43 12.18
C HIS A 16 -0.95 2.20 11.55
N TRP A 17 -0.74 2.64 10.32
CA TRP A 17 0.58 2.61 9.69
C TRP A 17 1.56 3.64 10.26
N ASN A 18 1.05 4.76 10.79
CA ASN A 18 1.89 5.73 11.50
C ASN A 18 2.43 5.12 12.81
N ASP A 19 1.57 4.45 13.57
CA ASP A 19 1.96 3.70 14.76
C ASP A 19 3.05 2.64 14.44
N PHE A 20 2.90 1.92 13.31
CA PHE A 20 3.93 1.00 12.82
C PHE A 20 5.30 1.70 12.66
N ILE A 21 5.34 2.81 11.95
CA ILE A 21 6.58 3.54 11.69
C ILE A 21 7.20 4.11 12.97
N GLN A 22 6.38 4.51 13.94
CA GLN A 22 6.84 5.06 15.21
C GLN A 22 7.34 4.00 16.18
N ARG A 23 6.80 2.78 16.14
CA ARG A 23 7.22 1.68 17.03
C ARG A 23 8.54 1.04 16.61
N ILE A 24 8.86 1.00 15.32
CA ILE A 24 10.14 0.44 14.86
C ILE A 24 11.30 1.42 15.10
N ASP A 25 12.46 0.87 15.48
CA ASP A 25 13.65 1.64 15.74
C ASP A 25 14.02 2.58 14.59
N SER A 26 14.53 3.76 14.91
CA SER A 26 14.89 4.78 13.93
C SER A 26 15.97 4.31 12.95
N GLU A 27 16.88 3.45 13.38
CA GLU A 27 17.92 2.88 12.51
C GLU A 27 17.40 1.74 11.63
N MET A 28 16.23 1.20 11.96
CA MET A 28 15.65 0.08 11.25
C MET A 28 14.86 0.56 10.04
N LYS A 29 15.16 0.00 8.86
CA LYS A 29 14.41 0.24 7.64
C LYS A 29 13.34 -0.84 7.45
N PRO A 30 12.05 -0.48 7.40
CA PRO A 30 11.03 -1.46 7.08
C PRO A 30 11.25 -2.03 5.67
N PRO A 31 10.83 -3.28 5.40
CA PRO A 31 10.89 -3.83 4.06
C PRO A 31 10.19 -2.91 3.06
N SER A 32 10.73 -2.78 1.86
CA SER A 32 10.10 -2.00 0.79
C SER A 32 9.89 -2.88 -0.44
N PRO A 33 8.65 -3.31 -0.69
CA PRO A 33 7.42 -3.02 0.07
C PRO A 33 7.29 -3.80 1.38
N THR A 34 6.63 -3.21 2.38
CA THR A 34 6.13 -3.91 3.56
C THR A 34 4.82 -4.60 3.21
N TRP A 35 4.77 -5.92 3.37
CA TRP A 35 3.57 -6.74 3.16
C TRP A 35 3.15 -7.39 4.47
N SER A 36 2.35 -6.69 5.27
CA SER A 36 1.87 -7.23 6.56
C SER A 36 1.05 -8.51 6.43
N GLN A 37 0.58 -8.81 5.22
CA GLN A 37 -0.06 -10.09 4.89
C GLN A 37 0.83 -11.30 5.17
N ASP A 38 2.15 -11.13 5.16
CA ASP A 38 3.14 -12.18 5.38
C ASP A 38 3.74 -12.17 6.79
N PHE A 39 3.42 -11.19 7.62
CA PHE A 39 3.86 -11.13 9.01
C PHE A 39 3.33 -12.35 9.78
N GLY A 40 4.23 -13.06 10.46
CA GLY A 40 3.92 -14.26 11.21
C GLY A 40 3.42 -15.45 10.37
N ARG A 41 3.62 -15.45 9.05
CA ARG A 41 3.21 -16.55 8.17
C ARG A 41 4.32 -17.57 8.00
N THR A 42 3.97 -18.84 8.01
CA THR A 42 4.90 -19.96 7.93
C THR A 42 4.64 -20.91 6.76
N TYR A 43 3.63 -20.66 5.92
CA TYR A 43 3.37 -21.54 4.76
C TYR A 43 4.60 -21.58 3.82
N PRO A 44 4.93 -22.76 3.26
CA PRO A 44 6.12 -22.93 2.43
C PRO A 44 5.96 -22.23 1.08
N LEU A 45 6.98 -21.47 0.68
CA LEU A 45 6.98 -20.69 -0.58
C LEU A 45 7.26 -21.57 -1.81
N GLU A 46 7.99 -22.67 -1.63
CA GLU A 46 8.36 -23.62 -2.67
C GLU A 46 7.16 -24.34 -3.27
N HIS A 47 6.10 -24.49 -2.47
CA HIS A 47 4.86 -25.18 -2.85
C HIS A 47 3.78 -24.26 -3.38
N ILE A 48 4.06 -22.96 -3.53
CA ILE A 48 3.15 -22.01 -4.17
C ILE A 48 3.26 -22.19 -5.69
N HIS A 49 2.63 -23.23 -6.16
CA HIS A 49 2.38 -23.44 -7.57
C HIS A 49 1.00 -22.90 -7.95
N PRO A 50 0.81 -22.53 -9.24
CA PRO A 50 -0.51 -22.17 -9.74
C PRO A 50 -1.54 -23.22 -9.37
N ILE A 51 -2.81 -22.84 -9.27
CA ILE A 51 -3.95 -23.74 -9.02
C ILE A 51 -4.13 -24.76 -10.18
N SER A 52 -3.07 -25.19 -10.78
CA SER A 52 -3.10 -26.30 -11.73
C SER A 52 -3.24 -27.63 -10.96
N LYS A 53 -3.63 -28.67 -11.66
CA LYS A 53 -3.85 -30.04 -11.13
C LYS A 53 -2.67 -30.64 -10.32
N GLN A 54 -1.54 -29.95 -10.24
CA GLN A 54 -0.31 -30.40 -9.56
C GLN A 54 -0.11 -29.83 -8.15
N TRP A 55 -1.06 -29.07 -7.60
CA TRP A 55 -0.89 -28.53 -6.27
C TRP A 55 -1.04 -29.62 -5.21
N ARG A 56 0.07 -29.99 -4.60
CA ARG A 56 0.15 -31.09 -3.63
C ARG A 56 -0.29 -30.71 -2.22
N ILE A 57 -0.44 -29.41 -1.89
CA ILE A 57 -0.87 -28.98 -0.56
C ILE A 57 -2.35 -29.30 -0.37
N THR A 58 -2.66 -30.06 0.65
CA THR A 58 -4.03 -30.41 1.00
C THR A 58 -4.74 -29.30 1.78
N VAL A 59 -6.06 -29.38 1.88
CA VAL A 59 -6.84 -28.47 2.78
C VAL A 59 -6.35 -28.61 4.23
N ASN A 60 -6.00 -29.82 4.65
CA ASN A 60 -5.49 -30.04 6.00
C ASN A 60 -4.12 -29.38 6.22
N ASP A 61 -3.23 -29.40 5.23
CA ASP A 61 -1.93 -28.72 5.34
C ASP A 61 -2.11 -27.20 5.42
N LEU A 62 -3.04 -26.64 4.65
CA LEU A 62 -3.39 -25.22 4.74
C LEU A 62 -3.95 -24.88 6.11
N LYS A 63 -4.86 -25.68 6.66
CA LYS A 63 -5.41 -25.48 8.01
C LYS A 63 -4.34 -25.59 9.08
N LYS A 64 -3.44 -26.56 8.99
CA LYS A 64 -2.27 -26.67 9.92
C LYS A 64 -1.40 -25.42 9.86
N SER A 65 -1.17 -24.86 8.67
CA SER A 65 -0.42 -23.61 8.53
C SER A 65 -1.15 -22.44 9.21
N LEU A 66 -2.47 -22.31 9.03
CA LEU A 66 -3.25 -21.29 9.74
C LEU A 66 -3.18 -21.47 11.26
N GLN A 67 -3.28 -22.70 11.75
CA GLN A 67 -3.16 -23.02 13.16
C GLN A 67 -1.78 -22.63 13.72
N LYS A 68 -0.71 -22.96 13.00
CA LYS A 68 0.65 -22.60 13.39
C LYS A 68 0.85 -21.08 13.41
N ASP A 69 0.21 -20.36 12.52
CA ASP A 69 0.23 -18.89 12.43
C ASP A 69 -0.77 -18.22 13.41
N GLU A 70 -1.41 -18.99 14.30
CA GLU A 70 -2.42 -18.53 15.27
C GLU A 70 -3.60 -17.78 14.62
N LEU A 71 -4.01 -18.22 13.45
CA LEU A 71 -5.05 -17.58 12.67
C LEU A 71 -6.38 -18.32 12.78
N PRO A 72 -7.51 -17.62 12.62
CA PRO A 72 -8.81 -18.25 12.57
C PRO A 72 -8.85 -19.33 11.48
N ILE A 73 -9.24 -20.54 11.88
CA ILE A 73 -9.37 -21.67 10.97
C ILE A 73 -10.83 -21.74 10.51
N PRO A 74 -11.12 -21.58 9.22
CA PRO A 74 -12.49 -21.69 8.74
C PRO A 74 -13.02 -23.12 8.89
N ASP A 75 -14.26 -23.27 9.32
CA ASP A 75 -14.93 -24.59 9.43
C ASP A 75 -15.14 -25.26 8.08
N SER A 76 -15.08 -24.49 7.00
CA SER A 76 -15.29 -24.99 5.65
C SER A 76 -14.28 -26.07 5.29
N ARG A 77 -14.78 -27.16 4.67
CA ARG A 77 -13.94 -28.20 4.04
C ARG A 77 -13.57 -27.83 2.60
N LEU A 78 -14.12 -26.73 2.08
CA LEU A 78 -13.86 -26.28 0.72
C LEU A 78 -12.54 -25.52 0.67
N ARG A 79 -11.64 -25.98 -0.18
CA ARG A 79 -10.34 -25.36 -0.41
C ARG A 79 -10.41 -23.86 -0.68
N LYS A 80 -11.40 -23.42 -1.48
CA LYS A 80 -11.57 -21.99 -1.80
C LYS A 80 -11.77 -21.09 -0.57
N ASP A 81 -12.42 -21.60 0.47
CA ASP A 81 -12.68 -20.81 1.68
C ASP A 81 -11.45 -20.73 2.57
N VAL A 82 -10.70 -21.83 2.68
CA VAL A 82 -9.42 -21.84 3.40
C VAL A 82 -8.40 -20.94 2.70
N LEU A 83 -8.37 -20.92 1.38
CA LEU A 83 -7.47 -20.05 0.61
C LEU A 83 -7.75 -18.55 0.81
N LYS A 84 -8.98 -18.15 1.13
CA LYS A 84 -9.29 -16.74 1.45
C LYS A 84 -8.53 -16.20 2.67
N CYS A 85 -8.09 -17.09 3.56
CA CYS A 85 -7.29 -16.73 4.73
C CYS A 85 -5.81 -16.45 4.38
N PHE A 86 -5.40 -16.64 3.13
CA PHE A 86 -4.05 -16.42 2.65
C PHE A 86 -4.00 -15.24 1.67
N PRO A 87 -2.81 -14.63 1.48
CA PRO A 87 -2.65 -13.59 0.48
C PRO A 87 -3.03 -14.04 -0.94
N PRO A 88 -3.69 -13.20 -1.75
CA PRO A 88 -4.22 -13.61 -3.06
C PRO A 88 -3.17 -14.13 -4.04
N TYR A 89 -1.93 -13.66 -3.93
CA TYR A 89 -0.85 -14.10 -4.83
C TYR A 89 -0.47 -15.57 -4.65
N ILE A 90 -0.89 -16.22 -3.56
CA ILE A 90 -0.67 -17.66 -3.34
C ILE A 90 -1.45 -18.49 -4.36
N PHE A 91 -2.60 -18.02 -4.80
CA PHE A 91 -3.52 -18.78 -5.64
C PHE A 91 -3.95 -18.08 -6.94
N SER A 92 -3.58 -16.82 -7.12
CA SER A 92 -3.99 -16.03 -8.30
C SER A 92 -3.08 -16.20 -9.52
N THR A 93 -1.92 -16.83 -9.37
CA THR A 93 -0.94 -16.94 -10.44
C THR A 93 -1.09 -18.25 -11.21
N LYS A 94 -1.05 -18.19 -12.55
CA LYS A 94 -0.98 -19.37 -13.44
C LYS A 94 0.45 -19.92 -13.55
N LYS A 95 1.44 -19.27 -12.92
CA LYS A 95 2.86 -19.61 -12.97
C LYS A 95 3.41 -19.65 -11.53
N PRO A 96 4.50 -20.38 -11.28
CA PRO A 96 5.20 -20.32 -10.00
C PRO A 96 5.52 -18.87 -9.59
N LEU A 97 5.58 -18.61 -8.28
CA LEU A 97 5.99 -17.30 -7.80
C LEU A 97 7.40 -16.99 -8.31
N PRO A 98 7.60 -15.83 -8.93
CA PRO A 98 8.94 -15.41 -9.35
C PRO A 98 9.84 -15.17 -8.13
N GLU A 99 11.14 -15.39 -8.28
CA GLU A 99 12.10 -15.31 -7.18
C GLU A 99 12.13 -13.95 -6.48
N TRP A 100 11.96 -12.85 -7.23
CA TRP A 100 11.86 -11.52 -6.62
C TRP A 100 10.70 -11.39 -5.63
N LYS A 101 9.57 -12.06 -5.92
CA LYS A 101 8.38 -12.05 -5.06
C LYS A 101 8.58 -12.91 -3.83
N LYS A 102 9.18 -14.10 -3.97
CA LYS A 102 9.56 -14.96 -2.85
C LYS A 102 10.51 -14.22 -1.90
N ARG A 103 11.49 -13.50 -2.45
CA ARG A 103 12.42 -12.67 -1.66
C ARG A 103 11.69 -11.57 -0.88
N PHE A 104 10.70 -10.90 -1.48
CA PHE A 104 9.90 -9.91 -0.74
C PHE A 104 9.12 -10.54 0.40
N ILE A 105 8.50 -11.69 0.17
CA ILE A 105 7.78 -12.43 1.20
C ILE A 105 8.74 -12.82 2.33
N SER A 106 9.88 -13.43 2.01
CA SER A 106 10.88 -13.86 3.00
C SER A 106 11.39 -12.67 3.82
N ASN A 107 11.72 -11.55 3.18
CA ASN A 107 12.18 -10.35 3.88
C ASN A 107 11.12 -9.82 4.86
N ASN A 108 9.84 -9.86 4.50
CA ASN A 108 8.76 -9.44 5.37
C ASN A 108 8.57 -10.39 6.57
N ARG A 109 8.74 -11.69 6.38
CA ARG A 109 8.70 -12.68 7.46
C ARG A 109 9.86 -12.51 8.43
N ILE A 110 11.09 -12.40 7.91
CA ILE A 110 12.30 -12.15 8.71
C ILE A 110 12.16 -10.83 9.50
N PHE A 111 11.66 -9.78 8.84
CA PHE A 111 11.40 -8.51 9.52
C PHE A 111 10.44 -8.69 10.70
N TRP A 112 9.34 -9.42 10.50
CA TRP A 112 8.38 -9.70 11.56
C TRP A 112 9.02 -10.52 12.70
N GLU A 113 9.73 -11.60 12.40
CA GLU A 113 10.40 -12.46 13.37
C GLU A 113 11.35 -11.66 14.29
N ASN A 114 12.07 -10.69 13.71
CA ASN A 114 12.99 -9.84 14.45
C ASN A 114 12.32 -8.70 15.24
N ASN A 115 11.06 -8.39 14.95
CA ASN A 115 10.40 -7.18 15.47
C ASN A 115 9.01 -7.43 16.05
N ALA A 116 8.57 -8.67 16.18
CA ALA A 116 7.24 -9.02 16.68
C ALA A 116 6.97 -8.47 18.10
N GLN A 117 8.01 -8.29 18.91
CA GLN A 117 7.89 -7.69 20.24
C GLN A 117 7.54 -6.18 20.22
N LEU A 118 7.81 -5.49 19.10
CA LEU A 118 7.46 -4.07 18.92
C LEU A 118 6.06 -3.88 18.34
N LEU A 119 5.59 -4.90 17.64
CA LEU A 119 4.32 -4.92 16.93
C LEU A 119 3.48 -6.06 17.52
N ASP A 120 2.63 -5.74 18.48
CA ASP A 120 1.81 -6.72 19.18
C ASP A 120 0.77 -7.41 18.27
N ASN A 121 0.15 -8.49 18.79
CA ASN A 121 -0.86 -9.23 18.05
C ASN A 121 -2.11 -8.39 17.74
N ASP A 122 -2.42 -7.39 18.55
CA ASP A 122 -3.55 -6.49 18.33
C ASP A 122 -3.29 -5.59 17.12
N TRP A 123 -2.05 -5.09 16.97
CA TRP A 123 -1.64 -4.36 15.79
C TRP A 123 -1.79 -5.22 14.52
N LEU A 124 -1.28 -6.46 14.57
CA LEU A 124 -1.34 -7.38 13.44
C LEU A 124 -2.79 -7.78 13.09
N SER A 125 -3.62 -8.02 14.09
CA SER A 125 -5.04 -8.32 13.92
C SER A 125 -5.78 -7.17 13.23
N THR A 126 -5.50 -5.94 13.66
CA THR A 126 -6.12 -4.74 13.09
C THR A 126 -5.75 -4.56 11.62
N VAL A 127 -4.46 -4.65 11.26
CA VAL A 127 -4.03 -4.48 9.86
C VAL A 127 -4.56 -5.59 8.96
N ARG A 128 -4.71 -6.81 9.47
CA ARG A 128 -5.32 -7.93 8.75
C ARG A 128 -6.81 -7.73 8.46
N GLY A 129 -7.50 -6.90 9.25
CA GLY A 129 -8.88 -6.50 9.03
C GLY A 129 -9.06 -5.46 7.93
N PHE A 130 -7.99 -4.81 7.46
CA PHE A 130 -8.08 -3.86 6.34
C PHE A 130 -8.29 -4.58 5.01
N GLU A 131 -8.79 -3.85 4.02
CA GLU A 131 -8.75 -4.31 2.63
C GLU A 131 -7.30 -4.68 2.24
N GLN A 132 -7.15 -5.71 1.41
CA GLN A 132 -5.84 -6.26 1.05
C GLN A 132 -4.86 -5.23 0.47
N THR A 133 -5.37 -4.23 -0.21
CA THR A 133 -4.58 -3.11 -0.71
C THR A 133 -3.95 -2.32 0.44
N TYR A 134 -4.68 -2.09 1.51
CA TYR A 134 -4.23 -1.31 2.66
C TYR A 134 -3.38 -2.12 3.67
N GLN A 135 -3.20 -3.40 3.44
CA GLN A 135 -2.25 -4.25 4.16
C GLN A 135 -0.82 -4.19 3.58
N LYS A 136 -0.59 -3.31 2.61
CA LYS A 136 0.71 -3.09 1.98
C LYS A 136 1.13 -1.64 2.14
N PHE A 137 2.41 -1.44 2.47
CA PHE A 137 2.95 -0.15 2.80
C PHE A 137 4.35 0.04 2.21
N GLU A 138 4.66 1.24 1.77
CA GLU A 138 5.98 1.62 1.28
C GLU A 138 6.43 2.91 1.95
N TRP A 139 7.44 2.82 2.80
CA TRP A 139 8.12 3.95 3.41
C TRP A 139 9.27 4.40 2.51
N GLN A 140 9.10 5.52 1.83
CA GLN A 140 10.08 6.10 0.89
C GLN A 140 10.49 7.52 1.30
N VAL A 141 10.63 7.74 2.59
CA VAL A 141 10.94 9.05 3.17
C VAL A 141 12.45 9.22 3.43
N GLY A 142 13.19 8.11 3.50
CA GLY A 142 14.61 8.13 3.87
C GLY A 142 14.77 8.39 5.37
N ASP A 143 15.67 9.30 5.71
CA ASP A 143 16.04 9.60 7.08
C ASP A 143 15.26 10.82 7.66
N GLU A 144 14.19 11.26 6.98
CA GLU A 144 13.30 12.30 7.50
C GLU A 144 12.43 11.76 8.65
N GLU A 145 11.74 12.66 9.35
CA GLU A 145 10.94 12.36 10.53
C GLU A 145 9.93 11.21 10.29
N ARG A 146 9.85 10.30 11.25
CA ARG A 146 8.98 9.14 11.22
C ARG A 146 7.55 9.46 11.66
N ASP A 147 6.91 10.33 10.92
CA ASP A 147 5.50 10.67 11.06
C ASP A 147 4.87 10.77 9.67
N ILE A 148 3.99 9.83 9.34
CA ILE A 148 3.29 9.79 8.05
C ILE A 148 2.62 11.13 7.74
N TRP A 149 2.10 11.79 8.77
CA TRP A 149 1.36 13.04 8.61
C TRP A 149 2.22 14.24 8.22
N LYS A 150 3.54 14.12 8.29
CA LYS A 150 4.48 15.17 7.83
C LYS A 150 4.90 15.01 6.37
N HIS A 151 4.34 14.04 5.66
CA HIS A 151 4.79 13.63 4.34
C HIS A 151 3.68 13.60 3.30
N MET A 152 4.07 13.38 2.04
CA MET A 152 3.14 13.13 0.94
C MET A 152 2.74 11.66 0.93
N ILE A 153 1.43 11.39 0.86
CA ILE A 153 0.88 10.04 0.95
C ILE A 153 0.09 9.74 -0.33
N GLN A 154 0.05 8.47 -0.71
CA GLN A 154 -0.74 8.03 -1.86
C GLN A 154 -1.33 6.64 -1.60
N PHE A 155 -2.64 6.51 -1.75
CA PHE A 155 -3.32 5.22 -1.84
C PHE A 155 -3.20 4.69 -3.27
N ARG A 156 -2.71 3.46 -3.43
CA ARG A 156 -2.51 2.80 -4.73
C ARG A 156 -3.02 1.37 -4.70
N PRO A 157 -3.35 0.75 -5.82
CA PRO A 157 -3.70 -0.67 -5.87
C PRO A 157 -2.58 -1.59 -5.32
N SER A 158 -1.32 -1.14 -5.38
CA SER A 158 -0.16 -1.85 -4.85
C SER A 158 0.12 -1.59 -3.36
N GLY A 159 -0.65 -0.73 -2.70
CA GLY A 159 -0.47 -0.38 -1.30
C GLY A 159 -0.35 1.13 -1.05
N ILE A 160 -0.25 1.47 0.22
CA ILE A 160 -0.04 2.85 0.67
C ILE A 160 1.44 3.20 0.47
N ARG A 161 1.70 4.37 -0.07
CA ARG A 161 3.08 4.89 -0.22
C ARG A 161 3.22 6.22 0.48
N VAL A 162 4.30 6.38 1.23
CA VAL A 162 4.70 7.66 1.85
C VAL A 162 6.01 8.12 1.23
N LYS A 163 6.06 9.39 0.84
CA LYS A 163 7.21 10.04 0.21
C LYS A 163 7.56 11.35 0.89
N ARG A 164 8.80 11.80 0.72
CA ARG A 164 9.30 13.10 1.18
C ARG A 164 8.40 14.26 0.74
N THR A 165 8.41 15.34 1.49
CA THR A 165 7.59 16.54 1.19
C THR A 165 8.01 17.27 -0.09
N ASN A 166 9.28 17.16 -0.48
CA ASN A 166 9.81 17.73 -1.72
C ASN A 166 9.52 16.85 -2.95
N TYR A 167 8.73 15.78 -2.80
CA TYR A 167 8.43 14.83 -3.84
C TYR A 167 6.93 14.63 -3.98
N ILE A 168 6.32 15.11 -5.04
CA ILE A 168 4.91 14.82 -5.33
C ILE A 168 4.86 13.51 -6.09
N PRO A 169 4.11 12.50 -5.59
CA PRO A 169 3.90 11.26 -6.32
C PRO A 169 3.34 11.53 -7.72
N ALA A 170 3.83 10.80 -8.72
CA ALA A 170 3.35 10.96 -10.09
C ALA A 170 1.82 10.83 -10.16
N LEU A 171 1.20 11.81 -10.80
CA LEU A 171 -0.22 11.73 -11.12
C LEU A 171 -0.41 10.67 -12.20
N VAL A 172 -1.43 9.86 -12.03
CA VAL A 172 -1.84 8.87 -13.02
C VAL A 172 -3.31 9.11 -13.37
N ALA A 173 -3.68 8.79 -14.60
CA ALA A 173 -5.05 8.98 -15.11
C ALA A 173 -6.14 8.23 -14.30
N ILE A 174 -5.72 7.36 -13.37
CA ILE A 174 -6.56 6.57 -12.49
C ILE A 174 -6.49 7.22 -11.09
N ALA A 175 -7.32 8.10 -10.77
CA ALA A 175 -7.68 8.67 -9.44
C ALA A 175 -6.77 8.36 -8.20
N GLN A 176 -5.45 8.21 -8.38
CA GLN A 176 -4.47 8.05 -7.29
C GLN A 176 -3.95 9.43 -6.87
N ILE A 177 -4.86 10.25 -6.36
CA ILE A 177 -4.57 11.65 -6.03
C ILE A 177 -3.64 11.68 -4.81
N PRO A 178 -2.51 12.43 -4.87
CA PRO A 178 -1.64 12.61 -3.73
C PRO A 178 -2.37 13.26 -2.54
N ILE A 179 -2.01 12.84 -1.34
CA ILE A 179 -2.53 13.35 -0.09
C ILE A 179 -1.44 14.19 0.56
N ILE A 180 -1.82 15.37 1.01
CA ILE A 180 -1.01 16.26 1.84
C ILE A 180 -1.19 15.82 3.29
N GLY A 181 -0.22 15.09 3.85
CA GLY A 181 -0.34 14.44 5.15
C GLY A 181 -0.68 15.44 6.26
N TRP A 182 0.04 16.56 6.35
CA TRP A 182 -0.18 17.59 7.39
C TRP A 182 -1.51 18.33 7.30
N GLN A 183 -2.22 18.20 6.17
CA GLN A 183 -3.58 18.76 5.99
C GLN A 183 -4.66 17.68 6.00
N LYS A 184 -4.28 16.42 6.07
CA LYS A 184 -5.18 15.25 6.04
C LYS A 184 -6.20 15.32 4.90
N ARG A 185 -5.74 15.73 3.71
CA ARG A 185 -6.59 15.88 2.51
C ARG A 185 -5.85 15.57 1.22
N ARG A 186 -6.58 15.26 0.20
CA ARG A 186 -6.08 15.15 -1.17
C ARG A 186 -5.72 16.53 -1.73
N MET A 187 -4.76 16.55 -2.64
CA MET A 187 -4.49 17.72 -3.47
C MET A 187 -5.70 18.05 -4.34
N THR A 188 -5.99 19.33 -4.48
CA THR A 188 -7.01 19.80 -5.43
C THR A 188 -6.50 19.71 -6.87
N PRO A 189 -7.38 19.71 -7.91
CA PRO A 189 -6.95 19.75 -9.31
C PRO A 189 -6.00 20.93 -9.61
N LYS A 190 -6.24 22.09 -9.01
CA LYS A 190 -5.40 23.27 -9.20
C LYS A 190 -3.99 23.10 -8.58
N GLU A 191 -3.88 22.48 -7.41
CA GLU A 191 -2.58 22.14 -6.80
C GLU A 191 -1.84 21.08 -7.63
N CYS A 192 -2.55 20.08 -8.16
CA CYS A 192 -1.96 19.07 -9.05
C CYS A 192 -1.46 19.69 -10.36
N ALA A 193 -2.17 20.65 -10.92
CA ALA A 193 -1.74 21.36 -12.12
C ALA A 193 -0.49 22.20 -11.87
N ARG A 194 -0.46 22.96 -10.76
CA ARG A 194 0.74 23.72 -10.36
C ARG A 194 1.96 22.82 -10.16
N ALA A 195 1.76 21.64 -9.57
CA ALA A 195 2.82 20.65 -9.38
C ALA A 195 3.41 20.11 -10.70
N GLN A 196 2.70 20.28 -11.81
CA GLN A 196 3.15 19.94 -13.16
C GLN A 196 3.54 21.18 -13.99
N ASP A 197 3.70 22.32 -13.33
CA ASP A 197 4.06 23.62 -13.94
C ASP A 197 3.05 24.14 -14.98
N PHE A 198 1.79 23.74 -14.89
CA PHE A 198 0.74 24.39 -15.67
C PHE A 198 0.42 25.79 -15.12
N ASP A 199 0.35 26.76 -15.99
CA ASP A 199 -0.03 28.12 -15.64
C ASP A 199 -1.56 28.24 -15.44
N VAL A 200 -2.00 27.87 -14.24
CA VAL A 200 -3.42 27.93 -13.86
C VAL A 200 -3.84 29.27 -13.25
N ASP A 201 -2.90 30.17 -13.07
CA ASP A 201 -3.10 31.48 -12.46
C ASP A 201 -2.95 32.62 -13.49
N GLY A 202 -2.55 32.30 -14.73
CA GLY A 202 -2.38 33.28 -15.82
C GLY A 202 -1.21 34.25 -15.61
N VAL A 203 -0.17 33.79 -14.92
CA VAL A 203 0.99 34.64 -14.57
C VAL A 203 1.96 34.78 -15.75
N ILE A 204 2.08 33.76 -16.60
CA ILE A 204 3.09 33.71 -17.67
C ILE A 204 2.48 34.00 -19.05
N SER A 205 1.27 33.52 -19.30
CA SER A 205 0.61 33.64 -20.60
C SER A 205 -0.92 33.47 -20.51
N GLN A 206 -1.51 32.72 -21.41
CA GLN A 206 -2.92 32.30 -21.28
C GLN A 206 -3.03 31.23 -20.18
N SER A 207 -3.88 31.46 -19.17
CA SER A 207 -4.06 30.50 -18.07
C SER A 207 -4.63 29.19 -18.59
N TYR A 208 -4.07 28.09 -18.12
CA TYR A 208 -4.61 26.76 -18.41
C TYR A 208 -5.95 26.56 -17.70
N VAL A 209 -6.99 26.30 -18.48
CA VAL A 209 -8.36 26.13 -17.97
C VAL A 209 -8.60 24.66 -17.59
N LEU A 210 -8.70 24.39 -16.30
CA LEU A 210 -9.07 23.08 -15.78
C LEU A 210 -10.58 22.81 -15.99
N SER A 211 -10.91 21.54 -16.20
CA SER A 211 -12.31 21.10 -16.16
C SER A 211 -12.96 21.45 -14.82
N LYS A 212 -14.22 21.87 -14.86
CA LYS A 212 -15.03 22.10 -13.65
C LYS A 212 -15.36 20.81 -12.91
N VAL A 213 -15.24 19.66 -13.56
CA VAL A 213 -15.45 18.32 -12.98
C VAL A 213 -14.12 17.77 -12.56
N ASP A 214 -13.90 17.62 -11.24
CA ASP A 214 -12.62 17.19 -10.65
C ASP A 214 -12.09 15.88 -11.24
N SER A 215 -12.93 14.87 -11.43
CA SER A 215 -12.51 13.57 -11.98
C SER A 215 -11.95 13.70 -13.39
N VAL A 216 -12.52 14.61 -14.20
CA VAL A 216 -12.02 14.91 -15.54
C VAL A 216 -10.72 15.68 -15.46
N ALA A 217 -10.60 16.69 -14.58
CA ALA A 217 -9.39 17.45 -14.39
C ALA A 217 -8.22 16.55 -13.94
N TYR A 218 -8.42 15.68 -12.94
CA TYR A 218 -7.40 14.72 -12.51
C TYR A 218 -6.98 13.76 -13.61
N LYS A 219 -7.95 13.27 -14.42
CA LYS A 219 -7.64 12.40 -15.56
C LYS A 219 -6.80 13.11 -16.62
N GLN A 220 -7.13 14.36 -16.93
CA GLN A 220 -6.34 15.18 -17.85
C GLN A 220 -4.91 15.38 -17.35
N LEU A 221 -4.76 15.77 -16.07
CA LEU A 221 -3.46 15.97 -15.44
C LEU A 221 -2.65 14.67 -15.33
N GLY A 222 -3.30 13.55 -15.08
CA GLY A 222 -2.65 12.23 -15.03
C GLY A 222 -2.16 11.72 -16.38
N ASN A 223 -2.70 12.24 -17.49
CA ASN A 223 -2.24 11.97 -18.86
C ASN A 223 -1.22 13.02 -19.36
N ALA A 224 -1.05 14.11 -18.63
CA ALA A 224 -0.15 15.18 -19.00
C ALA A 224 1.30 14.90 -18.54
N VAL A 225 2.25 15.55 -19.20
CA VAL A 225 3.65 15.58 -18.81
C VAL A 225 3.94 16.95 -18.18
N ASN A 226 4.90 17.00 -17.26
CA ASN A 226 5.31 18.26 -16.64
C ASN A 226 5.83 19.22 -17.72
N VAL A 227 5.31 20.44 -17.74
CA VAL A 227 5.53 21.44 -18.80
C VAL A 227 7.01 21.86 -18.87
N LYS A 228 7.72 21.95 -17.74
CA LYS A 228 9.14 22.33 -17.74
C LYS A 228 10.08 21.21 -18.22
N LEU A 229 9.66 19.96 -18.11
CA LEU A 229 10.47 18.83 -18.58
C LEU A 229 10.40 18.63 -20.11
N THR A 230 9.48 19.31 -20.78
CA THR A 230 9.28 19.18 -22.24
C THR A 230 9.86 20.36 -23.03
N LYS A 231 10.47 21.31 -22.35
CA LYS A 231 11.27 22.40 -22.91
C LYS A 231 12.74 22.02 -22.86
#